data_0c0538075ac72d33028090cee843f8df
#
_entry.id   0c0538075ac72d33028090cee843f8df
#
_cell.length_a   1.000
_cell.length_b   1.000
_cell.length_c   1.000
_cell.angle_alpha   90.00
_cell.angle_beta   90.00
_cell.angle_gamma   90.00
#
_symmetry.space_group_name_H-M   'P 1'
#
loop_
_entity.id
_entity.type
_entity.pdbx_description
1 polymer ?
#
loop_
_entity_poly.entity_id
_entity_poly.type
_entity_poly.pdbx_seq_one_letter_code
_entity_poly.pdbx_strand_id
1 'polypeptide(L)'
;MLSPVVHDAVLTPYGRQQCVEFAQANPDFQNIPELIIASPFRRTLSTTLLAVPKTFERLSPQGVILMPQLQETHDFPCDTGSDRDVLEQIEEFKDRGFDWSVLTDDWNKNEGFYAPTPEALADRAKWVRRFVRDRPETNILLIGHGGIFREIDGRMRGPNSGVTVSLSRWGNVECRVYTFQNDDDENATMIPIQEPSLIHAIDKPIDSHVEIEVVA
;
A
#
# COMPACT_ATOMS: atom_id res chain seq x y z
N MET A 1 15.14 -11.45 4.13
CA MET A 1 14.62 -11.99 2.86
C MET A 1 13.46 -12.91 3.22
N LEU A 2 12.22 -12.54 2.87
CA LEU A 2 11.09 -13.46 3.01
C LEU A 2 11.33 -14.63 2.06
N SER A 3 11.14 -15.86 2.55
CA SER A 3 11.26 -17.02 1.67
C SER A 3 10.12 -16.96 0.65
N PRO A 4 10.39 -17.03 -0.66
CA PRO A 4 9.34 -17.03 -1.67
C PRO A 4 8.37 -18.23 -1.55
N VAL A 5 8.68 -19.15 -0.65
CA VAL A 5 7.90 -20.37 -0.36
C VAL A 5 6.82 -20.14 0.72
N VAL A 6 6.89 -19.03 1.49
CA VAL A 6 5.91 -18.78 2.56
C VAL A 6 4.70 -18.06 1.97
N HIS A 7 3.54 -18.72 1.99
CA HIS A 7 2.28 -18.13 1.53
C HIS A 7 1.85 -16.97 2.44
N ASP A 8 1.43 -15.85 1.82
CA ASP A 8 0.98 -14.62 2.49
C ASP A 8 1.87 -14.25 3.69
N ALA A 9 3.14 -14.03 3.40
CA ALA A 9 4.17 -13.86 4.42
C ALA A 9 3.86 -12.71 5.38
N VAL A 10 4.09 -12.95 6.68
CA VAL A 10 3.93 -11.94 7.74
C VAL A 10 5.14 -11.03 7.84
N LEU A 11 4.99 -9.90 8.52
CA LEU A 11 6.12 -9.06 8.91
C LEU A 11 7.14 -9.85 9.75
N THR A 12 8.41 -9.68 9.41
CA THR A 12 9.49 -10.15 10.28
C THR A 12 9.47 -9.36 11.62
N PRO A 13 10.11 -9.88 12.69
CA PRO A 13 10.27 -9.09 13.92
C PRO A 13 10.91 -7.72 13.67
N TYR A 14 11.87 -7.64 12.74
CA TYR A 14 12.50 -6.39 12.34
C TYR A 14 11.52 -5.47 11.61
N GLY A 15 10.72 -5.98 10.64
CA GLY A 15 9.70 -5.18 9.96
C GLY A 15 8.64 -4.64 10.93
N ARG A 16 8.23 -5.43 11.92
CA ARG A 16 7.33 -4.96 12.99
C ARG A 16 7.95 -3.83 13.82
N GLN A 17 9.24 -3.96 14.16
CA GLN A 17 9.97 -2.90 14.84
C GLN A 17 10.03 -1.62 14.02
N GLN A 18 10.33 -1.70 12.71
CA GLN A 18 10.35 -0.55 11.81
C GLN A 18 9.00 0.18 11.77
N CYS A 19 7.88 -0.56 11.75
CA CYS A 19 6.54 0.05 11.82
C CYS A 19 6.33 0.85 13.12
N VAL A 20 6.74 0.29 14.26
CA VAL A 20 6.63 0.97 15.56
C VAL A 20 7.53 2.21 15.61
N GLU A 21 8.77 2.11 15.10
CA GLU A 21 9.69 3.24 15.01
C GLU A 21 9.12 4.37 14.12
N PHE A 22 8.49 4.01 12.99
CA PHE A 22 7.80 4.99 12.14
C PHE A 22 6.70 5.72 12.90
N ALA A 23 5.83 4.99 13.60
CA ALA A 23 4.75 5.60 14.40
C ALA A 23 5.27 6.57 15.47
N GLN A 24 6.38 6.21 16.11
CA GLN A 24 7.03 7.04 17.14
C GLN A 24 7.71 8.29 16.55
N ALA A 25 8.35 8.14 15.39
CA ALA A 25 9.03 9.26 14.72
C ALA A 25 8.06 10.27 14.07
N ASN A 26 6.82 9.84 13.80
CA ASN A 26 5.83 10.63 13.06
C ASN A 26 4.50 10.80 13.83
N PRO A 27 4.52 11.37 15.06
CA PRO A 27 3.31 11.49 15.87
C PRO A 27 2.26 12.42 15.26
N ASP A 28 2.67 13.49 14.57
CA ASP A 28 1.78 14.47 13.96
C ASP A 28 1.14 13.93 12.69
N PHE A 29 1.86 13.11 11.93
CA PHE A 29 1.35 12.42 10.76
C PHE A 29 0.11 11.58 11.07
N GLN A 30 0.02 11.00 12.27
CA GLN A 30 -1.13 10.19 12.69
C GLN A 30 -2.48 10.93 12.64
N ASN A 31 -2.46 12.26 12.60
CA ASN A 31 -3.67 13.07 12.57
C ASN A 31 -4.09 13.52 11.15
N ILE A 32 -3.23 13.30 10.15
CA ILE A 32 -3.41 13.83 8.80
C ILE A 32 -4.37 12.97 7.94
N PRO A 33 -4.20 11.65 7.81
CA PRO A 33 -5.04 10.86 6.92
C PRO A 33 -6.52 10.89 7.32
N GLU A 34 -7.38 11.06 6.35
CA GLU A 34 -8.85 11.02 6.47
C GLU A 34 -9.41 9.66 6.02
N LEU A 35 -8.60 8.89 5.28
CA LEU A 35 -8.92 7.56 4.80
C LEU A 35 -7.64 6.71 4.77
N ILE A 36 -7.75 5.46 5.19
CA ILE A 36 -6.74 4.43 4.98
C ILE A 36 -7.26 3.47 3.91
N ILE A 37 -6.43 3.20 2.90
CA ILE A 37 -6.67 2.15 1.92
C ILE A 37 -5.50 1.17 2.00
N ALA A 38 -5.76 -0.07 2.38
CA ALA A 38 -4.73 -1.06 2.63
C ALA A 38 -4.88 -2.30 1.74
N SER A 39 -3.75 -2.82 1.25
CA SER A 39 -3.71 -4.16 0.68
C SER A 39 -4.13 -5.19 1.75
N PRO A 40 -4.93 -6.20 1.39
CA PRO A 40 -5.42 -7.17 2.38
C PRO A 40 -4.42 -8.30 2.71
N PHE A 41 -3.13 -8.14 2.38
CA PHE A 41 -2.10 -9.09 2.78
C PHE A 41 -1.80 -8.97 4.27
N ARG A 42 -1.44 -10.08 4.91
CA ARG A 42 -1.13 -10.12 6.35
C ARG A 42 -0.08 -9.09 6.76
N ARG A 43 0.99 -8.92 5.96
CA ARG A 43 2.06 -7.95 6.24
C ARG A 43 1.57 -6.50 6.19
N THR A 44 0.72 -6.14 5.24
CA THR A 44 0.18 -4.79 5.11
C THR A 44 -0.90 -4.49 6.16
N LEU A 45 -1.70 -5.47 6.55
CA LEU A 45 -2.64 -5.34 7.67
C LEU A 45 -1.89 -5.10 8.99
N SER A 46 -0.84 -5.90 9.28
CA SER A 46 0.02 -5.67 10.46
C SER A 46 0.70 -4.31 10.41
N THR A 47 1.13 -3.87 9.22
CA THR A 47 1.69 -2.55 9.00
C THR A 47 0.70 -1.44 9.34
N THR A 48 -0.55 -1.56 8.86
CA THR A 48 -1.62 -0.60 9.17
C THR A 48 -1.82 -0.47 10.68
N LEU A 49 -1.82 -1.58 11.40
CA LEU A 49 -2.00 -1.56 12.85
C LEU A 49 -0.79 -1.02 13.62
N LEU A 50 0.42 -1.17 13.11
CA LEU A 50 1.65 -0.84 13.83
C LEU A 50 2.27 0.50 13.44
N ALA A 51 2.20 0.88 12.17
CA ALA A 51 2.82 2.12 11.69
C ALA A 51 1.90 3.33 11.87
N VAL A 52 0.58 3.12 11.79
CA VAL A 52 -0.40 4.20 11.93
C VAL A 52 -1.52 3.88 12.95
N PRO A 53 -1.15 3.46 14.19
CA PRO A 53 -2.13 2.96 15.16
C PRO A 53 -3.19 3.99 15.53
N LYS A 54 -2.81 5.25 15.76
CA LYS A 54 -3.75 6.31 16.15
C LYS A 54 -4.64 6.71 14.98
N THR A 55 -4.10 6.74 13.76
CA THR A 55 -4.89 6.97 12.55
C THR A 55 -5.92 5.86 12.38
N PHE A 56 -5.49 4.61 12.50
CA PHE A 56 -6.37 3.44 12.40
C PHE A 56 -7.48 3.47 13.46
N GLU A 57 -7.15 3.71 14.72
CA GLU A 57 -8.12 3.80 15.82
C GLU A 57 -9.15 4.92 15.57
N ARG A 58 -8.71 6.08 15.09
CA ARG A 58 -9.58 7.22 14.80
C ARG A 58 -10.51 6.97 13.61
N LEU A 59 -10.05 6.29 12.58
CA LEU A 59 -10.79 6.10 11.32
C LEU A 59 -11.60 4.81 11.27
N SER A 60 -11.26 3.80 12.07
CA SER A 60 -11.93 2.49 12.03
C SER A 60 -13.37 2.58 12.58
N PRO A 61 -14.32 1.82 11.99
CA PRO A 61 -14.15 1.02 10.77
C PRO A 61 -14.41 1.79 9.46
N GLN A 62 -15.08 2.93 9.48
CA GLN A 62 -15.63 3.58 8.27
C GLN A 62 -14.55 4.19 7.37
N GLY A 63 -13.44 4.64 7.94
CA GLY A 63 -12.32 5.24 7.21
C GLY A 63 -11.17 4.27 6.93
N VAL A 64 -11.44 2.95 6.88
CA VAL A 64 -10.45 1.93 6.53
C VAL A 64 -11.02 1.01 5.45
N ILE A 65 -10.44 1.07 4.27
CA ILE A 65 -10.85 0.26 3.11
C ILE A 65 -9.78 -0.81 2.83
N LEU A 66 -10.18 -2.07 2.76
CA LEU A 66 -9.35 -3.13 2.20
C LEU A 66 -9.47 -3.10 0.67
N MET A 67 -8.33 -3.06 -0.01
CA MET A 67 -8.30 -2.93 -1.47
C MET A 67 -7.45 -4.03 -2.11
N PRO A 68 -8.08 -5.10 -2.65
CA PRO A 68 -7.36 -6.15 -3.37
C PRO A 68 -6.51 -5.66 -4.52
N GLN A 69 -6.85 -4.52 -5.11
CA GLN A 69 -6.10 -3.88 -6.20
C GLN A 69 -4.71 -3.41 -5.77
N LEU A 70 -4.45 -3.29 -4.48
CA LEU A 70 -3.12 -2.97 -3.93
C LEU A 70 -2.25 -4.21 -3.68
N GLN A 71 -2.70 -5.43 -4.02
CA GLN A 71 -1.85 -6.62 -3.89
C GLN A 71 -0.57 -6.52 -4.75
N GLU A 72 0.47 -7.27 -4.35
CA GLU A 72 1.78 -7.25 -5.03
C GLU A 72 1.68 -7.68 -6.51
N THR A 73 2.77 -7.54 -7.25
CA THR A 73 2.80 -7.67 -8.72
C THR A 73 3.14 -9.07 -9.22
N HIS A 74 3.53 -9.98 -8.34
CA HIS A 74 3.92 -11.34 -8.70
C HIS A 74 2.91 -12.37 -8.18
N ASP A 75 3.02 -13.59 -8.67
CA ASP A 75 2.23 -14.77 -8.26
C ASP A 75 3.01 -15.73 -7.35
N PHE A 76 4.10 -15.25 -6.74
CA PHE A 76 4.82 -16.07 -5.75
C PHE A 76 3.94 -16.34 -4.53
N PRO A 77 4.15 -17.46 -3.81
CA PRO A 77 3.39 -17.73 -2.59
C PRO A 77 3.39 -16.57 -1.59
N CYS A 78 4.51 -15.86 -1.41
CA CYS A 78 4.58 -14.68 -0.54
C CYS A 78 3.80 -13.48 -1.07
N ASP A 79 3.48 -13.45 -2.36
CA ASP A 79 2.72 -12.41 -3.05
C ASP A 79 1.30 -12.86 -3.45
N THR A 80 0.82 -13.93 -2.81
CA THR A 80 -0.54 -14.43 -2.90
C THR A 80 -1.20 -14.33 -1.53
N GLY A 81 -2.28 -13.59 -1.43
CA GLY A 81 -2.97 -13.35 -0.16
C GLY A 81 -3.73 -14.58 0.34
N SER A 82 -4.05 -14.60 1.63
CA SER A 82 -4.85 -15.64 2.26
C SER A 82 -6.33 -15.45 1.94
N ASP A 83 -7.10 -16.54 1.96
CA ASP A 83 -8.55 -16.50 1.81
C ASP A 83 -9.19 -15.64 2.92
N ARG A 84 -10.34 -15.07 2.61
CA ARG A 84 -11.07 -14.18 3.51
C ARG A 84 -11.31 -14.80 4.88
N ASP A 85 -11.86 -16.01 4.91
CA ASP A 85 -12.20 -16.74 6.16
C ASP A 85 -10.97 -17.03 7.01
N VAL A 86 -9.80 -17.18 6.39
CA VAL A 86 -8.52 -17.31 7.10
C VAL A 86 -8.14 -15.98 7.74
N LEU A 87 -8.21 -14.88 6.98
CA LEU A 87 -7.85 -13.54 7.48
C LEU A 87 -8.75 -13.09 8.65
N GLU A 88 -10.06 -13.32 8.54
CA GLU A 88 -11.05 -12.98 9.58
C GLU A 88 -10.79 -13.68 10.92
N GLN A 89 -10.13 -14.85 10.91
CA GLN A 89 -9.86 -15.64 12.12
C GLN A 89 -8.49 -15.38 12.73
N ILE A 90 -7.62 -14.60 12.06
CA ILE A 90 -6.31 -14.26 12.61
C ILE A 90 -6.49 -13.33 13.81
N GLU A 91 -5.99 -13.74 14.96
CA GLU A 91 -6.15 -13.02 16.23
C GLU A 91 -5.68 -11.56 16.18
N GLU A 92 -4.63 -11.28 15.39
CA GLU A 92 -4.12 -9.92 15.20
C GLU A 92 -5.13 -9.00 14.48
N PHE A 93 -5.99 -9.56 13.61
CA PHE A 93 -6.90 -8.80 12.75
C PHE A 93 -8.37 -8.93 13.15
N LYS A 94 -8.68 -10.00 13.86
CA LYS A 94 -10.02 -10.30 14.34
C LYS A 94 -10.59 -9.13 15.15
N ASP A 95 -11.83 -8.79 14.87
CA ASP A 95 -12.57 -7.74 15.57
C ASP A 95 -11.91 -6.35 15.55
N ARG A 96 -10.98 -6.09 14.61
CA ARG A 96 -10.28 -4.80 14.48
C ARG A 96 -11.05 -3.76 13.67
N GLY A 97 -12.16 -4.13 13.03
CA GLY A 97 -12.97 -3.20 12.24
C GLY A 97 -12.58 -3.16 10.76
N PHE A 98 -11.84 -4.16 10.25
CA PHE A 98 -11.68 -4.34 8.82
C PHE A 98 -12.97 -4.83 8.18
N ASP A 99 -13.36 -4.23 7.05
CA ASP A 99 -14.46 -4.74 6.24
C ASP A 99 -13.97 -5.82 5.28
N TRP A 100 -14.17 -7.07 5.68
CA TRP A 100 -13.80 -8.22 4.90
C TRP A 100 -14.74 -8.51 3.73
N SER A 101 -15.93 -7.88 3.68
CA SER A 101 -16.94 -8.14 2.65
C SER A 101 -16.48 -7.78 1.24
N VAL A 102 -15.47 -6.92 1.12
CA VAL A 102 -14.85 -6.51 -0.15
C VAL A 102 -13.96 -7.60 -0.76
N LEU A 103 -13.57 -8.61 0.02
CA LEU A 103 -12.75 -9.74 -0.46
C LEU A 103 -13.67 -10.82 -1.04
N THR A 104 -13.70 -10.89 -2.38
CA THR A 104 -14.39 -11.96 -3.10
C THR A 104 -13.59 -13.25 -3.07
N ASP A 105 -14.21 -14.40 -3.41
CA ASP A 105 -13.54 -15.72 -3.39
C ASP A 105 -12.32 -15.81 -4.35
N ASP A 106 -12.24 -14.88 -5.31
CA ASP A 106 -11.21 -14.89 -6.37
C ASP A 106 -10.17 -13.76 -6.24
N TRP A 107 -10.24 -12.95 -5.19
CA TRP A 107 -9.40 -11.77 -5.06
C TRP A 107 -7.88 -12.07 -5.08
N ASN A 108 -7.49 -13.26 -4.61
CA ASN A 108 -6.11 -13.70 -4.43
C ASN A 108 -5.63 -14.74 -5.47
N LYS A 109 -6.41 -14.99 -6.52
CA LYS A 109 -6.06 -16.03 -7.51
C LYS A 109 -5.05 -15.61 -8.56
N ASN A 110 -4.64 -14.34 -8.57
CA ASN A 110 -3.69 -13.80 -9.54
C ASN A 110 -4.09 -14.04 -11.01
N GLU A 111 -5.40 -13.98 -11.30
CA GLU A 111 -5.98 -14.19 -12.61
C GLU A 111 -6.77 -12.97 -13.10
N GLY A 112 -6.98 -12.86 -14.40
CA GLY A 112 -7.78 -11.79 -15.00
C GLY A 112 -7.24 -10.40 -14.63
N PHE A 113 -8.05 -9.57 -13.99
CA PHE A 113 -7.67 -8.22 -13.54
C PHE A 113 -6.52 -8.24 -12.51
N TYR A 114 -6.36 -9.33 -11.78
CA TYR A 114 -5.30 -9.52 -10.79
C TYR A 114 -4.08 -10.29 -11.33
N ALA A 115 -4.05 -10.61 -12.62
CA ALA A 115 -2.94 -11.33 -13.22
C ALA A 115 -1.61 -10.54 -13.12
N PRO A 116 -0.46 -11.22 -12.98
CA PRO A 116 0.85 -10.58 -12.91
C PRO A 116 1.39 -10.21 -14.30
N THR A 117 0.51 -9.88 -15.24
CA THR A 117 0.91 -9.45 -16.59
C THR A 117 1.05 -7.94 -16.66
N PRO A 118 1.95 -7.42 -17.50
CA PRO A 118 2.15 -5.98 -17.64
C PRO A 118 0.85 -5.20 -17.94
N GLU A 119 -0.05 -5.76 -18.71
CA GLU A 119 -1.31 -5.14 -19.10
C GLU A 119 -2.26 -5.06 -17.89
N ALA A 120 -2.45 -6.18 -17.17
CA ALA A 120 -3.29 -6.22 -15.99
C ALA A 120 -2.75 -5.31 -14.86
N LEU A 121 -1.43 -5.26 -14.68
CA LEU A 121 -0.79 -4.37 -13.70
C LEU A 121 -1.03 -2.90 -14.05
N ALA A 122 -0.90 -2.51 -15.32
CA ALA A 122 -1.16 -1.14 -15.77
C ALA A 122 -2.63 -0.74 -15.56
N ASP A 123 -3.56 -1.64 -15.89
CA ASP A 123 -5.00 -1.43 -15.71
C ASP A 123 -5.36 -1.32 -14.23
N ARG A 124 -4.79 -2.18 -13.39
CA ARG A 124 -4.97 -2.18 -11.94
C ARG A 124 -4.44 -0.88 -11.31
N ALA A 125 -3.23 -0.46 -11.69
CA ALA A 125 -2.65 0.79 -11.24
C ALA A 125 -3.47 2.02 -11.67
N LYS A 126 -3.94 2.05 -12.92
CA LYS A 126 -4.83 3.11 -13.42
C LYS A 126 -6.15 3.14 -12.63
N TRP A 127 -6.72 1.98 -12.36
CA TRP A 127 -7.94 1.85 -11.57
C TRP A 127 -7.75 2.43 -10.15
N VAL A 128 -6.65 2.07 -9.47
CA VAL A 128 -6.34 2.60 -8.13
C VAL A 128 -6.21 4.12 -8.15
N ARG A 129 -5.44 4.68 -9.09
CA ARG A 129 -5.28 6.14 -9.21
C ARG A 129 -6.61 6.86 -9.38
N ARG A 130 -7.49 6.34 -10.25
CA ARG A 130 -8.83 6.91 -10.47
C ARG A 130 -9.68 6.81 -9.22
N PHE A 131 -9.69 5.65 -8.58
CA PHE A 131 -10.44 5.45 -7.35
C PHE A 131 -10.01 6.45 -6.28
N VAL A 132 -8.71 6.66 -6.09
CA VAL A 132 -8.18 7.61 -5.09
C VAL A 132 -8.52 9.05 -5.46
N ARG A 133 -8.37 9.45 -6.72
CA ARG A 133 -8.70 10.81 -7.19
C ARG A 133 -10.18 11.15 -6.98
N ASP A 134 -11.05 10.20 -7.26
CA ASP A 134 -12.50 10.41 -7.23
C ASP A 134 -13.10 10.33 -5.80
N ARG A 135 -12.24 10.18 -4.78
CA ARG A 135 -12.65 10.20 -3.38
C ARG A 135 -12.90 11.62 -2.87
N PRO A 136 -13.86 11.80 -1.94
CA PRO A 136 -14.10 13.10 -1.30
C PRO A 136 -13.04 13.48 -0.26
N GLU A 137 -12.30 12.50 0.28
CA GLU A 137 -11.24 12.73 1.27
C GLU A 137 -10.04 13.40 0.62
N THR A 138 -9.45 14.37 1.30
CA THR A 138 -8.31 15.16 0.79
C THR A 138 -6.97 14.46 1.05
N ASN A 139 -6.87 13.77 2.19
CA ASN A 139 -5.65 13.13 2.65
C ASN A 139 -5.86 11.62 2.77
N ILE A 140 -5.40 10.89 1.78
CA ILE A 140 -5.58 9.44 1.67
C ILE A 140 -4.25 8.72 1.87
N LEU A 141 -4.24 7.78 2.81
CA LEU A 141 -3.10 6.92 3.07
C LEU A 141 -3.28 5.58 2.37
N LEU A 142 -2.38 5.28 1.42
CA LEU A 142 -2.29 3.94 0.82
C LEU A 142 -1.22 3.12 1.52
N ILE A 143 -1.54 1.88 1.88
CA ILE A 143 -0.61 0.91 2.47
C ILE A 143 -0.58 -0.33 1.58
N GLY A 144 0.56 -0.59 0.94
CA GLY A 144 0.66 -1.64 -0.06
C GLY A 144 2.08 -2.18 -0.22
N HIS A 145 2.52 -2.36 -1.46
CA HIS A 145 3.76 -3.05 -1.79
C HIS A 145 4.54 -2.28 -2.86
N GLY A 146 5.85 -2.40 -2.84
CA GLY A 146 6.71 -1.62 -3.72
C GLY A 146 6.57 -1.96 -5.20
N GLY A 147 6.18 -3.17 -5.55
CA GLY A 147 5.89 -3.55 -6.92
C GLY A 147 4.71 -2.76 -7.47
N ILE A 148 3.55 -2.86 -6.82
CA ILE A 148 2.33 -2.19 -7.29
C ILE A 148 2.45 -0.66 -7.22
N PHE A 149 3.15 -0.11 -6.23
CA PHE A 149 3.32 1.33 -6.16
C PHE A 149 4.19 1.90 -7.28
N ARG A 150 5.18 1.14 -7.79
CA ARG A 150 5.91 1.52 -8.99
C ARG A 150 5.03 1.58 -10.24
N GLU A 151 4.01 0.74 -10.32
CA GLU A 151 3.01 0.81 -11.38
C GLU A 151 2.06 2.00 -11.17
N ILE A 152 1.65 2.27 -9.92
CA ILE A 152 0.76 3.36 -9.56
C ILE A 152 1.41 4.72 -9.80
N ASP A 153 2.68 4.92 -9.44
CA ASP A 153 3.37 6.20 -9.64
C ASP A 153 3.82 6.41 -11.11
N GLY A 154 3.50 5.49 -12.00
CA GLY A 154 3.72 5.60 -13.45
C GLY A 154 5.18 5.56 -13.89
N ARG A 155 6.12 5.23 -13.00
CA ARG A 155 7.57 5.28 -13.28
C ARG A 155 8.07 4.11 -14.13
N MET A 156 7.25 3.10 -14.34
CA MET A 156 7.67 1.90 -15.06
C MET A 156 7.54 2.02 -16.57
N ARG A 157 6.84 3.02 -17.14
CA ARG A 157 6.60 3.03 -18.60
C ARG A 157 6.41 4.40 -19.20
N GLY A 158 7.38 4.76 -20.02
CA GLY A 158 7.20 5.69 -21.11
C GLY A 158 8.53 6.03 -21.79
N PRO A 159 8.81 5.54 -23.01
CA PRO A 159 9.95 6.01 -23.81
C PRO A 159 9.85 7.49 -24.16
N ASN A 160 8.72 8.15 -23.87
CA ASN A 160 8.44 9.53 -24.24
C ASN A 160 8.18 10.49 -23.07
N SER A 161 8.32 10.06 -21.83
CA SER A 161 7.99 10.94 -20.69
C SER A 161 9.05 11.99 -20.37
N GLY A 162 10.25 11.92 -20.97
CA GLY A 162 11.32 12.93 -20.78
C GLY A 162 11.81 13.11 -19.35
N VAL A 163 11.24 12.41 -18.38
CA VAL A 163 11.59 12.49 -16.98
C VAL A 163 12.45 11.30 -16.63
N THR A 164 13.75 11.50 -16.56
CA THR A 164 14.68 10.54 -15.95
C THR A 164 14.48 10.56 -14.45
N VAL A 165 13.43 9.92 -13.97
CA VAL A 165 13.26 9.73 -12.54
C VAL A 165 14.10 8.52 -12.15
N SER A 166 15.04 8.71 -11.23
CA SER A 166 15.78 7.62 -10.60
C SER A 166 14.80 6.55 -10.15
N LEU A 167 14.98 5.33 -10.64
CA LEU A 167 14.24 4.13 -10.23
C LEU A 167 14.67 3.74 -8.81
N SER A 168 14.52 4.64 -7.83
CA SER A 168 14.79 4.28 -6.45
C SER A 168 13.80 3.22 -6.02
N ARG A 169 14.32 2.07 -5.59
CA ARG A 169 13.51 1.05 -4.92
C ARG A 169 12.84 1.72 -3.72
N TRP A 170 11.62 1.30 -3.45
CA TRP A 170 10.96 1.66 -2.22
C TRP A 170 11.65 0.94 -1.04
N GLY A 171 11.91 1.69 0.03
CA GLY A 171 12.40 1.13 1.28
C GLY A 171 11.26 0.59 2.15
N ASN A 172 11.61 -0.15 3.18
CA ASN A 172 10.62 -0.56 4.17
C ASN A 172 10.11 0.66 4.92
N VAL A 173 8.81 0.74 5.13
CA VAL A 173 8.17 1.84 5.87
C VAL A 173 8.51 3.22 5.24
N GLU A 174 8.86 3.23 3.95
CA GLU A 174 9.08 4.47 3.22
C GLU A 174 7.74 5.12 2.90
N CYS A 175 7.66 6.41 3.15
CA CYS A 175 6.47 7.21 2.86
C CYS A 175 6.80 8.24 1.79
N ARG A 176 5.96 8.31 0.74
CA ARG A 176 6.04 9.31 -0.33
C ARG A 176 4.70 10.00 -0.46
N VAL A 177 4.73 11.28 -0.79
CA VAL A 177 3.52 12.09 -0.93
C VAL A 177 3.33 12.49 -2.39
N TYR A 178 2.09 12.36 -2.88
CA TYR A 178 1.73 12.67 -4.25
C TYR A 178 0.51 13.58 -4.30
N THR A 179 0.36 14.29 -5.41
CA THR A 179 -0.88 14.96 -5.80
C THR A 179 -1.25 14.59 -7.23
N PHE A 180 -2.48 14.83 -7.64
CA PHE A 180 -2.88 14.61 -9.03
C PHE A 180 -2.52 15.83 -9.89
N GLN A 181 -2.11 15.53 -11.14
CA GLN A 181 -1.73 16.57 -12.09
C GLN A 181 -2.92 17.45 -12.49
N ASN A 182 -4.03 16.82 -12.82
CA ASN A 182 -5.28 17.46 -13.19
C ASN A 182 -6.46 16.56 -12.79
N ASP A 183 -7.57 17.17 -12.40
CA ASP A 183 -8.80 16.43 -12.05
C ASP A 183 -9.43 15.74 -13.27
N ASP A 184 -9.27 16.31 -14.47
CA ASP A 184 -9.82 15.80 -15.72
C ASP A 184 -8.91 14.79 -16.45
N ASP A 185 -7.71 14.51 -15.93
CA ASP A 185 -6.80 13.54 -16.56
C ASP A 185 -7.37 12.13 -16.50
N GLU A 186 -7.64 11.56 -17.69
CA GLU A 186 -8.15 10.20 -17.81
C GLU A 186 -7.26 9.13 -17.15
N ASN A 187 -5.97 9.37 -17.05
CA ASN A 187 -5.00 8.47 -16.43
C ASN A 187 -4.84 8.71 -14.92
N ALA A 188 -5.43 9.80 -14.40
CA ALA A 188 -5.24 10.25 -13.03
C ALA A 188 -3.75 10.28 -12.65
N THR A 189 -2.95 10.98 -13.47
CA THR A 189 -1.48 11.05 -13.31
C THR A 189 -1.10 11.67 -11.98
N MET A 190 -0.24 10.99 -11.24
CA MET A 190 0.25 11.43 -9.94
C MET A 190 1.60 12.11 -10.06
N ILE A 191 1.79 13.19 -9.33
CA ILE A 191 3.04 13.97 -9.27
C ILE A 191 3.58 13.90 -7.84
N PRO A 192 4.85 13.49 -7.64
CA PRO A 192 5.45 13.48 -6.31
C PRO A 192 5.59 14.92 -5.78
N ILE A 193 5.22 15.13 -4.53
CA ILE A 193 5.49 16.36 -3.79
C ILE A 193 6.89 16.21 -3.21
N GLN A 194 7.81 17.11 -3.63
CA GLN A 194 9.16 17.16 -3.08
C GLN A 194 9.11 17.78 -1.66
N GLU A 195 9.73 17.09 -0.72
CA GLU A 195 9.82 17.49 0.70
C GLU A 195 8.48 17.55 1.45
N PRO A 196 7.89 16.41 1.79
CA PRO A 196 6.89 16.41 2.84
C PRO A 196 7.60 16.68 4.17
N SER A 197 7.61 17.94 4.61
CA SER A 197 8.16 18.38 5.92
C SER A 197 7.46 17.71 7.12
N LEU A 198 6.48 16.86 6.85
CA LEU A 198 5.62 16.19 7.83
C LEU A 198 6.03 14.74 8.12
N ILE A 199 7.00 14.19 7.38
CA ILE A 199 7.35 12.77 7.50
C ILE A 199 8.85 12.64 7.71
N HIS A 200 9.23 12.05 8.83
CA HIS A 200 10.62 11.73 9.14
C HIS A 200 10.93 10.32 8.64
N ALA A 201 11.83 10.21 7.66
CA ALA A 201 12.34 8.92 7.21
C ALA A 201 13.09 8.23 8.37
N ILE A 202 12.92 6.93 8.46
CA ILE A 202 13.71 6.11 9.37
C ILE A 202 15.05 5.83 8.69
N ASP A 203 16.12 6.49 9.16
CA ASP A 203 17.47 6.29 8.66
C ASP A 203 17.98 4.91 9.09
N LYS A 204 17.86 3.90 8.23
CA LYS A 204 18.62 2.64 8.38
C LYS A 204 18.81 1.92 7.05
N PRO A 205 19.89 1.12 6.92
CA PRO A 205 20.25 0.46 5.68
C PRO A 205 19.17 -0.52 5.22
N ILE A 206 18.95 -0.49 3.94
CA ILE A 206 18.02 -1.31 3.17
C ILE A 206 18.35 -2.79 3.39
N ASP A 207 17.59 -3.45 4.25
CA ASP A 207 17.49 -4.89 4.20
C ASP A 207 16.05 -5.23 3.80
N SER A 208 16.00 -5.80 2.63
CA SER A 208 14.86 -5.97 1.74
C SER A 208 13.61 -6.64 2.34
N HIS A 209 12.44 -6.21 1.90
CA HIS A 209 11.19 -6.97 1.69
C HIS A 209 10.02 -6.81 2.67
N VAL A 210 9.80 -5.65 3.23
CA VAL A 210 8.42 -5.22 3.52
C VAL A 210 8.32 -3.73 3.24
N GLU A 211 7.43 -3.32 2.37
CA GLU A 211 7.32 -1.96 1.88
C GLU A 211 5.99 -1.37 2.33
N ILE A 212 6.03 -0.19 2.92
CA ILE A 212 4.87 0.63 3.23
C ILE A 212 4.97 1.90 2.41
N GLU A 213 3.86 2.28 1.83
CA GLU A 213 3.81 3.42 0.95
C GLU A 213 2.56 4.26 1.22
N VAL A 214 2.75 5.54 1.36
CA VAL A 214 1.70 6.52 1.63
C VAL A 214 1.55 7.44 0.43
N VAL A 215 0.32 7.57 -0.02
CA VAL A 215 -0.07 8.50 -1.09
C VAL A 215 -1.19 9.38 -0.56
N ALA A 216 -1.02 10.68 -0.66
CA ALA A 216 -2.03 11.68 -0.31
C ALA A 216 -2.71 12.25 -1.57
#